data_807335f023dd5a2c5eb9f21092b7cee7
#
_entry.id   807335f023dd5a2c5eb9f21092b7cee7
#
_cell.length_a   1.000
_cell.length_b   1.000
_cell.length_c   1.000
_cell.angle_alpha   90.00
_cell.angle_beta   90.00
_cell.angle_gamma   90.00
#
_symmetry.space_group_name_H-M   'P 1'
#
loop_
_entity.id
_entity.type
_entity.pdbx_description
1 polymer ?
#
loop_
_entity_poly.entity_id
_entity_poly.type
_entity_poly.pdbx_seq_one_letter_code
_entity_poly.pdbx_strand_id
1 'polypeptide(L)'
;MRTQKHSLHRRPLPNAAVQQFKLETWHKYSLYALVAALFASGLVWLLARYFLRVTGEYGESIHPLEHWAMQAHGALIIPLSFLAGGLLFQHMRRAHRALRNRYSGWSMLATLLWLALTGYALYYFASESLRPYWSAAHWIVGLALPLLLWLHIRLGRRLSA
;
A
#
# COMPACT_ATOMS: atom_id res chain seq x y z
N MET A 1 -63.48 2.56 11.18
CA MET A 1 -62.09 2.24 11.61
C MET A 1 -61.12 2.56 10.48
N ARG A 2 -60.43 3.71 10.53
CA ARG A 2 -59.51 4.14 9.47
C ARG A 2 -58.07 3.77 9.91
N THR A 3 -57.48 2.75 9.28
CA THR A 3 -56.06 2.37 9.49
C THR A 3 -55.16 3.40 8.86
N GLN A 4 -54.50 4.19 9.68
CA GLN A 4 -53.41 5.10 9.25
C GLN A 4 -52.19 4.26 8.90
N LYS A 5 -51.86 4.14 7.60
CA LYS A 5 -50.58 3.62 7.14
C LYS A 5 -49.48 4.65 7.51
N HIS A 6 -48.73 4.37 8.57
CA HIS A 6 -47.49 5.09 8.83
C HIS A 6 -46.48 4.76 7.72
N SER A 7 -46.35 5.65 6.73
CA SER A 7 -45.24 5.67 5.80
C SER A 7 -44.00 6.07 6.58
N LEU A 8 -43.15 5.09 6.88
CA LEU A 8 -41.80 5.32 7.39
C LEU A 8 -40.99 6.05 6.30
N HIS A 9 -41.09 7.37 6.27
CA HIS A 9 -40.17 8.21 5.51
C HIS A 9 -38.77 7.95 6.05
N ARG A 10 -37.98 7.13 5.34
CA ARG A 10 -36.54 7.04 5.57
C ARG A 10 -35.96 8.43 5.30
N ARG A 11 -35.72 9.19 6.36
CA ARG A 11 -34.96 10.45 6.28
C ARG A 11 -33.63 10.15 5.59
N PRO A 12 -33.27 10.86 4.52
CA PRO A 12 -31.92 10.78 3.95
C PRO A 12 -30.92 11.09 5.06
N LEU A 13 -29.91 10.26 5.22
CA LEU A 13 -28.84 10.53 6.17
C LEU A 13 -28.21 11.89 5.83
N PRO A 14 -27.96 12.75 6.83
CA PRO A 14 -27.40 14.08 6.58
C PRO A 14 -26.07 13.97 5.83
N ASN A 15 -25.78 14.89 4.91
CA ASN A 15 -24.53 14.97 4.15
C ASN A 15 -23.27 14.90 5.01
N ALA A 16 -23.34 15.26 6.28
CA ALA A 16 -22.29 15.10 7.28
C ALA A 16 -21.83 13.63 7.48
N ALA A 17 -22.76 12.65 7.35
CA ALA A 17 -22.40 11.23 7.48
C ALA A 17 -21.58 10.72 6.28
N VAL A 18 -21.80 11.30 5.09
CA VAL A 18 -21.05 10.97 3.87
C VAL A 18 -19.63 11.59 3.91
N GLN A 19 -19.48 12.76 4.52
CA GLN A 19 -18.18 13.43 4.67
C GLN A 19 -17.24 12.68 5.63
N GLN A 20 -17.75 11.94 6.62
CA GLN A 20 -16.95 11.21 7.60
C GLN A 20 -16.14 10.04 7.03
N PHE A 21 -16.37 9.62 5.79
CA PHE A 21 -15.63 8.53 5.14
C PHE A 21 -14.42 9.00 4.32
N LYS A 22 -14.28 10.32 4.09
CA LYS A 22 -13.14 10.85 3.34
C LYS A 22 -11.93 10.96 4.26
N LEU A 23 -10.80 10.43 3.80
CA LEU A 23 -9.51 10.72 4.41
C LEU A 23 -9.20 12.21 4.31
N GLU A 24 -8.58 12.77 5.33
CA GLU A 24 -8.04 14.13 5.25
C GLU A 24 -7.10 14.25 4.05
N THR A 25 -7.16 15.39 3.40
CA THR A 25 -6.45 15.63 2.13
C THR A 25 -4.94 15.41 2.27
N TRP A 26 -4.34 15.93 3.33
CA TRP A 26 -2.91 15.78 3.60
C TRP A 26 -2.52 14.30 3.81
N HIS A 27 -3.28 13.56 4.60
CA HIS A 27 -3.03 12.14 4.88
C HIS A 27 -3.08 11.30 3.59
N LYS A 28 -4.08 11.55 2.74
CA LYS A 28 -4.23 10.89 1.45
C LYS A 28 -3.03 11.15 0.53
N TYR A 29 -2.62 12.41 0.37
CA TYR A 29 -1.50 12.74 -0.51
C TYR A 29 -0.16 12.29 0.04
N SER A 30 0.04 12.32 1.36
CA SER A 30 1.24 11.76 1.99
C SER A 30 1.36 10.26 1.74
N LEU A 31 0.26 9.51 1.83
CA LEU A 31 0.25 8.09 1.48
C LEU A 31 0.61 7.85 0.01
N TYR A 32 0.03 8.62 -0.91
CA TYR A 32 0.35 8.47 -2.34
C TYR A 32 1.81 8.81 -2.62
N ALA A 33 2.34 9.87 -2.02
CA ALA A 33 3.74 10.25 -2.17
C ALA A 33 4.68 9.17 -1.62
N LEU A 34 4.39 8.60 -0.44
CA LEU A 34 5.21 7.53 0.14
C LEU A 34 5.15 6.24 -0.68
N VAL A 35 3.98 5.83 -1.15
CA VAL A 35 3.85 4.66 -2.03
C VAL A 35 4.61 4.88 -3.35
N ALA A 36 4.50 6.08 -3.94
CA ALA A 36 5.25 6.41 -5.16
C ALA A 36 6.77 6.43 -4.92
N ALA A 37 7.23 6.98 -3.79
CA ALA A 37 8.64 7.01 -3.43
C ALA A 37 9.19 5.60 -3.15
N LEU A 38 8.43 4.76 -2.45
CA LEU A 38 8.77 3.34 -2.25
C LEU A 38 8.84 2.57 -3.56
N PHE A 39 7.88 2.78 -4.45
CA PHE A 39 7.89 2.17 -5.77
C PHE A 39 9.11 2.63 -6.57
N ALA A 40 9.39 3.93 -6.61
CA ALA A 40 10.53 4.50 -7.33
C ALA A 40 11.86 3.98 -6.79
N SER A 41 12.06 3.95 -5.47
CA SER A 41 13.29 3.43 -4.85
C SER A 41 13.48 1.93 -5.11
N GLY A 42 12.41 1.14 -5.06
CA GLY A 42 12.45 -0.29 -5.41
C GLY A 42 12.77 -0.52 -6.89
N LEU A 43 12.21 0.32 -7.78
CA LEU A 43 12.49 0.24 -9.21
C LEU A 43 13.96 0.65 -9.51
N VAL A 44 14.47 1.70 -8.88
CA VAL A 44 15.89 2.11 -9.00
C VAL A 44 16.80 0.97 -8.54
N TRP A 45 16.47 0.31 -7.43
CA TRP A 45 17.23 -0.86 -6.97
C TRP A 45 17.21 -2.00 -8.00
N LEU A 46 16.05 -2.35 -8.56
CA LEU A 46 15.92 -3.38 -9.60
C LEU A 46 16.78 -3.05 -10.83
N LEU A 47 16.69 -1.81 -11.32
CA LEU A 47 17.46 -1.36 -12.48
C LEU A 47 18.97 -1.40 -12.18
N ALA A 48 19.39 -0.94 -11.00
CA ALA A 48 20.78 -0.99 -10.60
C ALA A 48 21.29 -2.44 -10.51
N ARG A 49 20.50 -3.31 -9.90
CA ARG A 49 20.82 -4.71 -9.68
C ARG A 49 21.01 -5.51 -10.97
N TYR A 50 20.16 -5.31 -11.95
CA TYR A 50 20.13 -6.15 -13.14
C TYR A 50 20.79 -5.52 -14.37
N PHE A 51 20.92 -4.20 -14.42
CA PHE A 51 21.40 -3.50 -15.62
C PHE A 51 22.65 -2.65 -15.39
N LEU A 52 22.96 -2.26 -14.14
CA LEU A 52 24.09 -1.38 -13.84
C LEU A 52 25.14 -2.15 -13.02
N ARG A 53 25.97 -2.97 -13.73
CA ARG A 53 27.14 -3.60 -13.13
C ARG A 53 28.37 -2.74 -13.36
N VAL A 54 29.23 -2.63 -12.33
CA VAL A 54 30.51 -1.94 -12.43
C VAL A 54 31.61 -2.97 -12.56
N THR A 55 32.36 -2.93 -13.66
CA THR A 55 33.51 -3.80 -13.86
C THR A 55 34.73 -3.12 -13.20
N GLY A 56 35.25 -3.73 -12.15
CA GLY A 56 36.43 -3.28 -11.42
C GLY A 56 37.60 -4.21 -11.62
N GLU A 57 38.74 -3.90 -10.99
CA GLU A 57 40.00 -4.65 -11.03
C GLU A 57 39.85 -6.09 -10.52
N TYR A 58 38.87 -6.33 -9.62
CA TYR A 58 38.57 -7.63 -9.00
C TYR A 58 37.29 -8.29 -9.53
N GLY A 59 36.81 -7.90 -10.70
CA GLY A 59 35.59 -8.41 -11.33
C GLY A 59 34.39 -7.51 -11.23
N GLU A 60 33.18 -8.06 -11.42
CA GLU A 60 31.94 -7.30 -11.35
C GLU A 60 31.60 -6.92 -9.88
N SER A 61 31.32 -5.64 -9.67
CA SER A 61 30.91 -5.10 -8.37
C SER A 61 29.52 -4.52 -8.41
N ILE A 62 28.93 -4.37 -7.22
CA ILE A 62 27.60 -3.79 -7.02
C ILE A 62 27.65 -2.29 -7.30
N HIS A 63 26.71 -1.78 -8.10
CA HIS A 63 26.62 -0.35 -8.38
C HIS A 63 26.20 0.43 -7.11
N PRO A 64 26.81 1.58 -6.79
CA PRO A 64 26.48 2.37 -5.59
C PRO A 64 25.00 2.76 -5.45
N LEU A 65 24.29 2.93 -6.56
CA LEU A 65 22.85 3.20 -6.54
C LEU A 65 22.02 2.09 -5.90
N GLU A 66 22.49 0.83 -5.97
CA GLU A 66 21.79 -0.30 -5.33
C GLU A 66 21.73 -0.09 -3.80
N HIS A 67 22.84 0.33 -3.22
CA HIS A 67 22.93 0.59 -1.79
C HIS A 67 22.09 1.79 -1.36
N TRP A 68 22.20 2.92 -2.06
CA TRP A 68 21.44 4.11 -1.74
C TRP A 68 19.92 3.93 -1.93
N ALA A 69 19.52 3.25 -3.01
CA ALA A 69 18.12 2.95 -3.26
C ALA A 69 17.52 2.08 -2.15
N MET A 70 18.28 1.08 -1.64
CA MET A 70 17.84 0.20 -0.57
C MET A 70 17.73 0.94 0.78
N GLN A 71 18.67 1.83 1.08
CA GLN A 71 18.60 2.66 2.29
C GLN A 71 17.37 3.58 2.25
N ALA A 72 17.16 4.27 1.12
CA ALA A 72 15.99 5.13 0.95
C ALA A 72 14.69 4.33 1.05
N HIS A 73 14.63 3.14 0.42
CA HIS A 73 13.48 2.25 0.47
C HIS A 73 13.15 1.85 1.92
N GLY A 74 14.14 1.41 2.68
CA GLY A 74 13.97 1.05 4.08
C GLY A 74 13.53 2.21 4.97
N ALA A 75 14.12 3.40 4.77
CA ALA A 75 13.76 4.60 5.53
C ALA A 75 12.31 5.03 5.31
N LEU A 76 11.78 4.88 4.08
CA LEU A 76 10.40 5.23 3.73
C LEU A 76 9.34 4.32 4.37
N ILE A 77 9.72 3.11 4.80
CA ILE A 77 8.81 2.17 5.50
C ILE A 77 8.32 2.75 6.83
N ILE A 78 9.17 3.49 7.55
CA ILE A 78 8.83 4.04 8.87
C ILE A 78 7.63 5.00 8.77
N PRO A 79 7.69 6.09 7.97
CA PRO A 79 6.55 7.00 7.84
C PRO A 79 5.34 6.33 7.18
N LEU A 80 5.53 5.39 6.24
CA LEU A 80 4.42 4.65 5.68
C LEU A 80 3.71 3.81 6.74
N SER A 81 4.42 3.10 7.61
CA SER A 81 3.83 2.29 8.68
C SER A 81 3.02 3.14 9.65
N PHE A 82 3.53 4.33 9.99
CA PHE A 82 2.82 5.28 10.85
C PHE A 82 1.50 5.74 10.21
N LEU A 83 1.53 6.17 8.95
CA LEU A 83 0.31 6.60 8.24
C LEU A 83 -0.66 5.45 7.98
N ALA A 84 -0.15 4.26 7.66
CA ALA A 84 -0.97 3.06 7.47
C ALA A 84 -1.68 2.65 8.77
N GLY A 85 -1.02 2.78 9.93
CA GLY A 85 -1.65 2.58 11.23
C GLY A 85 -2.87 3.48 11.44
N GLY A 86 -2.77 4.77 11.10
CA GLY A 86 -3.90 5.70 11.11
C GLY A 86 -5.05 5.26 10.20
N LEU A 87 -4.73 4.71 9.01
CA LEU A 87 -5.74 4.15 8.09
C LEU A 87 -6.50 2.96 8.67
N LEU A 88 -5.83 2.05 9.35
CA LEU A 88 -6.46 0.87 9.96
C LEU A 88 -7.56 1.27 10.94
N PHE A 89 -7.27 2.24 11.81
CA PHE A 89 -8.22 2.66 12.84
C PHE A 89 -9.35 3.54 12.30
N GLN A 90 -9.07 4.44 11.36
CA GLN A 90 -10.03 5.42 10.90
C GLN A 90 -10.80 4.98 9.65
N HIS A 91 -10.07 4.62 8.58
CA HIS A 91 -10.67 4.33 7.28
C HIS A 91 -11.20 2.90 7.21
N MET A 92 -10.39 1.92 7.54
CA MET A 92 -10.73 0.51 7.36
C MET A 92 -11.83 0.05 8.30
N ARG A 93 -11.78 0.43 9.59
CA ARG A 93 -12.83 0.11 10.56
C ARG A 93 -14.19 0.70 10.18
N ARG A 94 -14.21 1.95 9.66
CA ARG A 94 -15.44 2.60 9.20
C ARG A 94 -15.99 1.93 7.94
N ALA A 95 -15.14 1.67 6.93
CA ALA A 95 -15.53 0.99 5.69
C ALA A 95 -16.06 -0.43 5.95
N HIS A 96 -15.45 -1.14 6.90
CA HIS A 96 -15.90 -2.48 7.30
C HIS A 96 -17.28 -2.45 7.93
N ARG A 97 -17.57 -1.51 8.83
CA ARG A 97 -18.88 -1.35 9.46
C ARG A 97 -19.96 -0.94 8.43
N ALA A 98 -19.59 -0.12 7.45
CA ALA A 98 -20.48 0.33 6.38
C ALA A 98 -20.67 -0.71 5.28
N LEU A 99 -20.06 -1.88 5.37
CA LEU A 99 -20.08 -2.97 4.38
C LEU A 99 -19.62 -2.54 2.96
N ARG A 100 -18.79 -1.48 2.88
CA ARG A 100 -18.34 -0.89 1.61
C ARG A 100 -16.92 -1.29 1.28
N ASN A 101 -16.71 -1.73 0.03
CA ASN A 101 -15.40 -2.02 -0.56
C ASN A 101 -14.46 -2.86 0.34
N ARG A 102 -15.02 -3.78 1.12
CA ARG A 102 -14.28 -4.57 2.13
C ARG A 102 -13.20 -5.45 1.52
N TYR A 103 -13.54 -6.14 0.42
CA TYR A 103 -12.60 -7.10 -0.19
C TYR A 103 -11.34 -6.41 -0.70
N SER A 104 -11.47 -5.28 -1.41
CA SER A 104 -10.28 -4.56 -1.88
C SER A 104 -9.50 -3.88 -0.74
N GLY A 105 -10.17 -3.49 0.34
CA GLY A 105 -9.50 -3.00 1.54
C GLY A 105 -8.67 -4.08 2.24
N TRP A 106 -9.23 -5.27 2.40
CA TRP A 106 -8.51 -6.42 2.97
C TRP A 106 -7.36 -6.89 2.07
N SER A 107 -7.55 -6.91 0.74
CA SER A 107 -6.46 -7.25 -0.18
C SER A 107 -5.32 -6.25 -0.13
N MET A 108 -5.60 -4.94 -0.01
CA MET A 108 -4.57 -3.91 0.20
C MET A 108 -3.79 -4.14 1.50
N LEU A 109 -4.50 -4.42 2.61
CA LEU A 109 -3.84 -4.73 3.88
C LEU A 109 -2.97 -5.97 3.79
N ALA A 110 -3.49 -7.05 3.20
CA ALA A 110 -2.74 -8.29 3.00
C ALA A 110 -1.49 -8.06 2.14
N THR A 111 -1.59 -7.25 1.07
CA THR A 111 -0.45 -6.88 0.22
C THR A 111 0.61 -6.11 1.00
N LEU A 112 0.21 -5.10 1.79
CA LEU A 112 1.15 -4.32 2.60
C LEU A 112 1.81 -5.19 3.67
N LEU A 113 1.05 -6.07 4.33
CA LEU A 113 1.58 -7.01 5.30
C LEU A 113 2.56 -8.00 4.66
N TRP A 114 2.23 -8.54 3.48
CA TRP A 114 3.12 -9.39 2.71
C TRP A 114 4.45 -8.70 2.39
N LEU A 115 4.39 -7.46 1.89
CA LEU A 115 5.58 -6.67 1.59
C LEU A 115 6.41 -6.38 2.84
N ALA A 116 5.78 -6.07 3.97
CA ALA A 116 6.48 -5.86 5.23
C ALA A 116 7.17 -7.14 5.71
N LEU A 117 6.48 -8.29 5.69
CA LEU A 117 7.02 -9.57 6.12
C LEU A 117 8.15 -10.07 5.20
N THR A 118 7.98 -9.96 3.88
CA THR A 118 9.02 -10.39 2.92
C THR A 118 10.23 -9.47 2.97
N GLY A 119 10.04 -8.15 3.14
CA GLY A 119 11.12 -7.19 3.34
C GLY A 119 11.91 -7.48 4.63
N TYR A 120 11.20 -7.75 5.72
CA TYR A 120 11.82 -8.15 6.98
C TYR A 120 12.57 -9.49 6.86
N ALA A 121 11.96 -10.48 6.20
CA ALA A 121 12.57 -11.79 5.98
C ALA A 121 13.87 -11.69 5.15
N LEU A 122 13.89 -10.83 4.12
CA LEU A 122 15.09 -10.56 3.31
C LEU A 122 16.27 -10.05 4.15
N TYR A 123 15.98 -9.28 5.18
CA TYR A 123 17.02 -8.67 6.00
C TYR A 123 17.54 -9.61 7.10
N TYR A 124 16.63 -10.38 7.73
CA TYR A 124 16.95 -11.12 8.95
C TYR A 124 16.95 -12.65 8.80
N PHE A 125 16.20 -13.21 7.87
CA PHE A 125 16.01 -14.67 7.79
C PHE A 125 16.43 -15.31 6.46
N ALA A 126 16.62 -14.52 5.40
CA ALA A 126 16.94 -15.09 4.10
C ALA A 126 18.39 -15.61 4.07
N SER A 127 18.56 -16.93 4.03
CA SER A 127 19.83 -17.55 3.69
C SER A 127 20.23 -17.19 2.24
N GLU A 128 21.52 -17.34 1.90
CA GLU A 128 22.00 -17.03 0.54
C GLU A 128 21.23 -17.79 -0.54
N SER A 129 20.92 -19.06 -0.30
CA SER A 129 20.18 -19.92 -1.24
C SER A 129 18.71 -19.52 -1.39
N LEU A 130 18.06 -18.99 -0.35
CA LEU A 130 16.65 -18.59 -0.37
C LEU A 130 16.43 -17.12 -0.72
N ARG A 131 17.47 -16.30 -0.61
CA ARG A 131 17.41 -14.85 -0.87
C ARG A 131 16.83 -14.49 -2.24
N PRO A 132 17.18 -15.15 -3.36
CA PRO A 132 16.58 -14.85 -4.67
C PRO A 132 15.06 -15.04 -4.70
N TYR A 133 14.56 -16.08 -4.05
CA TYR A 133 13.11 -16.38 -4.00
C TYR A 133 12.35 -15.35 -3.15
N TRP A 134 12.87 -15.00 -1.97
CA TRP A 134 12.29 -13.95 -1.13
C TRP A 134 12.32 -12.60 -1.82
N SER A 135 13.43 -12.29 -2.51
CA SER A 135 13.54 -11.06 -3.31
C SER A 135 12.50 -11.02 -4.42
N ALA A 136 12.35 -12.11 -5.20
CA ALA A 136 11.34 -12.19 -6.24
C ALA A 136 9.92 -12.05 -5.67
N ALA A 137 9.60 -12.74 -4.58
CA ALA A 137 8.32 -12.64 -3.90
C ALA A 137 7.99 -11.21 -3.44
N HIS A 138 9.00 -10.46 -2.99
CA HIS A 138 8.85 -9.07 -2.57
C HIS A 138 8.66 -8.13 -3.76
N TRP A 139 9.57 -8.12 -4.74
CA TRP A 139 9.52 -7.13 -5.81
C TRP A 139 8.38 -7.37 -6.81
N ILE A 140 7.96 -8.62 -7.08
CA ILE A 140 6.79 -8.90 -7.93
C ILE A 140 5.53 -8.28 -7.32
N VAL A 141 5.30 -8.49 -6.04
CA VAL A 141 4.15 -7.90 -5.34
C VAL A 141 4.30 -6.39 -5.21
N GLY A 142 5.53 -5.90 -4.96
CA GLY A 142 5.84 -4.47 -4.92
C GLY A 142 5.54 -3.74 -6.22
N LEU A 143 5.87 -4.33 -7.38
CA LEU A 143 5.54 -3.78 -8.70
C LEU A 143 4.04 -3.78 -8.97
N ALA A 144 3.28 -4.73 -8.42
CA ALA A 144 1.83 -4.77 -8.57
C ALA A 144 1.10 -3.75 -7.67
N LEU A 145 1.74 -3.24 -6.62
CA LEU A 145 1.12 -2.38 -5.61
C LEU A 145 0.46 -1.11 -6.19
N PRO A 146 1.08 -0.33 -7.12
CA PRO A 146 0.42 0.85 -7.70
C PRO A 146 -0.87 0.51 -8.45
N LEU A 147 -0.90 -0.61 -9.18
CA LEU A 147 -2.07 -1.08 -9.88
C LEU A 147 -3.18 -1.49 -8.89
N LEU A 148 -2.84 -2.21 -7.84
CA LEU A 148 -3.78 -2.61 -6.79
C LEU A 148 -4.36 -1.38 -6.07
N LEU A 149 -3.53 -0.38 -5.77
CA LEU A 149 -3.97 0.88 -5.17
C LEU A 149 -4.94 1.62 -6.09
N TRP A 150 -4.62 1.72 -7.37
CA TRP A 150 -5.50 2.35 -8.37
C TRP A 150 -6.85 1.64 -8.48
N LEU A 151 -6.85 0.28 -8.51
CA LEU A 151 -8.07 -0.51 -8.52
C LEU A 151 -8.89 -0.29 -7.24
N HIS A 152 -8.24 -0.28 -6.07
CA HIS A 152 -8.89 -0.02 -4.79
C HIS A 152 -9.61 1.34 -4.79
N ILE A 153 -8.94 2.39 -5.28
CA ILE A 153 -9.51 3.74 -5.38
C ILE A 153 -10.68 3.77 -6.36
N ARG A 154 -10.55 3.14 -7.53
CA ARG A 154 -11.62 3.08 -8.53
C ARG A 154 -12.88 2.36 -8.02
N LEU A 155 -12.69 1.19 -7.41
CA LEU A 155 -13.81 0.44 -6.82
C LEU A 155 -14.48 1.23 -5.70
N GLY A 156 -13.70 1.90 -4.85
CA GLY A 156 -14.22 2.77 -3.80
C GLY A 156 -15.07 3.92 -4.32
N ARG A 157 -14.68 4.53 -5.44
CA ARG A 157 -15.44 5.62 -6.09
C ARG A 157 -16.75 5.14 -6.70
N ARG A 158 -16.75 3.99 -7.40
CA ARG A 158 -17.97 3.42 -8.02
C ARG A 158 -19.03 3.05 -7.00
N LEU A 159 -18.64 2.62 -5.81
CA LEU A 159 -19.57 2.28 -4.73
C LEU A 159 -20.06 3.53 -3.95
N SER A 160 -19.58 4.72 -4.31
CA SER A 160 -19.92 6.00 -3.66
C SER A 160 -20.78 6.90 -4.55
N ALA A 161 -20.92 6.57 -5.83
CA ALA A 161 -21.83 7.20 -6.80
C ALA A 161 -23.19 6.51 -6.77
#